data_79f4ef11e511ca0071e9b814847b7680
#
_entry.id   79f4ef11e511ca0071e9b814847b7680
#
_cell.length_a   1.000
_cell.length_b   1.000
_cell.length_c   1.000
_cell.angle_alpha   90.00
_cell.angle_beta   90.00
_cell.angle_gamma   90.00
#
_symmetry.space_group_name_H-M   'P 1'
#
loop_
_entity.id
_entity.type
_entity.pdbx_description
1 polymer ?
#
loop_
_entity_poly.entity_id
_entity_poly.type
_entity_poly.pdbx_seq_one_letter_code
_entity_poly.pdbx_strand_id
1 'polypeptide(L)'
;MTDHSYRTVDVPVVGGSLRVGIWEPETDPSADVLVVHGVTASHLAWPFVVDRLPGVRVIAPDLRGRGRSNELTGPAGMAAHAADLAAVLDELGIERIVVVGHSMGGFVAVVFAHLYPERVARLVLVDGGLPLDVPAGLDPDTLVSRILGPTAARLSMRFADVEEYRDFWREHPAFRTDWTPELER
;
A
#
# COMPACT_ATOMS: atom_id res chain seq x y z
N MET A 1 23.01 3.75 0.53
CA MET A 1 22.45 4.47 -0.63
C MET A 1 21.80 3.42 -1.50
N THR A 2 20.56 3.62 -1.83
CA THR A 2 19.78 2.67 -2.64
C THR A 2 20.31 2.65 -4.07
N ASP A 3 20.55 1.46 -4.59
CA ASP A 3 20.86 1.23 -6.02
C ASP A 3 19.54 1.32 -6.86
N HIS A 4 18.59 2.17 -6.43
CA HIS A 4 17.30 2.34 -7.09
C HIS A 4 17.06 3.81 -7.45
N SER A 5 16.66 4.05 -8.67
CA SER A 5 16.04 5.31 -9.09
C SER A 5 14.55 5.28 -8.75
N TYR A 6 14.01 6.40 -8.29
CA TYR A 6 12.59 6.54 -7.97
C TYR A 6 11.88 7.42 -8.98
N ARG A 7 10.74 6.95 -9.46
CA ARG A 7 9.82 7.74 -10.31
C ARG A 7 8.36 7.45 -9.96
N THR A 8 7.47 8.28 -10.41
CA THR A 8 6.02 8.04 -10.30
C THR A 8 5.37 8.04 -11.68
N VAL A 9 4.29 7.28 -11.80
CA VAL A 9 3.38 7.31 -12.95
C VAL A 9 1.94 7.43 -12.45
N ASP A 10 1.07 7.99 -13.29
CA ASP A 10 -0.36 8.05 -13.04
C ASP A 10 -1.05 7.11 -14.03
N VAL A 11 -1.62 6.02 -13.52
CA VAL A 11 -2.25 4.96 -14.30
C VAL A 11 -3.75 5.24 -14.41
N PRO A 12 -4.32 5.31 -15.62
CA PRO A 12 -5.77 5.47 -15.81
C PRO A 12 -6.55 4.29 -15.22
N VAL A 13 -7.53 4.59 -14.39
CA VAL A 13 -8.44 3.62 -13.77
C VAL A 13 -9.87 4.16 -13.80
N VAL A 14 -10.84 3.33 -13.44
CA VAL A 14 -12.23 3.80 -13.33
C VAL A 14 -12.33 4.93 -12.28
N GLY A 15 -12.78 6.10 -12.73
CA GLY A 15 -12.97 7.27 -11.88
C GLY A 15 -11.78 8.24 -11.80
N GLY A 16 -10.71 8.04 -12.57
CA GLY A 16 -9.57 8.96 -12.65
C GLY A 16 -8.24 8.27 -12.88
N SER A 17 -7.20 8.69 -12.15
CA SER A 17 -5.85 8.13 -12.27
C SER A 17 -5.32 7.68 -10.91
N LEU A 18 -4.68 6.52 -10.89
CA LEU A 18 -4.02 5.95 -9.72
C LEU A 18 -2.55 6.33 -9.72
N ARG A 19 -2.05 6.96 -8.66
CA ARG A 19 -0.63 7.23 -8.50
C ARG A 19 0.11 5.93 -8.16
N VAL A 20 1.23 5.69 -8.86
CA VAL A 20 2.10 4.54 -8.63
C VAL A 20 3.54 5.02 -8.43
N GLY A 21 4.16 4.67 -7.32
CA GLY A 21 5.58 4.80 -7.10
C GLY A 21 6.31 3.59 -7.69
N ILE A 22 7.44 3.83 -8.34
CA ILE A 22 8.27 2.78 -8.93
C ILE A 22 9.71 3.03 -8.54
N TRP A 23 10.34 2.02 -7.97
CA TRP A 23 11.77 1.98 -7.71
C TRP A 23 12.42 0.99 -8.67
N GLU A 24 13.23 1.55 -9.59
CA GLU A 24 13.97 0.80 -10.62
C GLU A 24 15.39 0.54 -10.12
N PRO A 25 15.89 -0.70 -10.13
CA PRO A 25 17.31 -0.96 -9.86
C PRO A 25 18.19 -0.39 -10.98
N GLU A 26 19.46 -0.13 -10.71
CA GLU A 26 20.43 0.36 -11.71
C GLU A 26 20.71 -0.64 -12.84
N THR A 27 20.47 -1.91 -12.59
CA THR A 27 20.63 -3.01 -13.57
C THR A 27 19.24 -3.54 -13.98
N ASP A 28 19.22 -4.40 -15.01
CA ASP A 28 17.99 -5.10 -15.38
C ASP A 28 17.42 -5.82 -14.16
N PRO A 29 16.11 -5.63 -13.86
CA PRO A 29 15.52 -6.19 -12.66
C PRO A 29 15.51 -7.72 -12.68
N SER A 30 15.96 -8.32 -11.60
CA SER A 30 15.90 -9.77 -11.40
C SER A 30 14.49 -10.28 -11.13
N ALA A 31 13.61 -9.40 -10.63
CA ALA A 31 12.21 -9.66 -10.37
C ALA A 31 11.42 -8.35 -10.26
N ASP A 32 10.12 -8.45 -10.51
CA ASP A 32 9.14 -7.40 -10.22
C ASP A 32 8.32 -7.76 -8.99
N VAL A 33 8.11 -6.78 -8.12
CA VAL A 33 7.31 -6.94 -6.91
C VAL A 33 6.29 -5.82 -6.81
N LEU A 34 5.02 -6.18 -6.73
CA LEU A 34 3.92 -5.27 -6.42
C LEU A 34 3.70 -5.23 -4.92
N VAL A 35 3.84 -4.07 -4.31
CA VAL A 35 3.66 -3.88 -2.87
C VAL A 35 2.41 -3.05 -2.59
N VAL A 36 1.52 -3.56 -1.75
CA VAL A 36 0.20 -2.99 -1.48
C VAL A 36 0.11 -2.57 -0.02
N HIS A 37 -0.04 -1.28 0.22
CA HIS A 37 0.02 -0.67 1.55
C HIS A 37 -1.27 -0.81 2.38
N GLY A 38 -1.18 -0.53 3.68
CA GLY A 38 -2.28 -0.52 4.63
C GLY A 38 -3.20 0.71 4.53
N VAL A 39 -4.24 0.74 5.36
CA VAL A 39 -5.35 1.71 5.29
C VAL A 39 -4.91 3.17 5.46
N THR A 40 -3.91 3.45 6.27
CA THR A 40 -3.43 4.83 6.59
C THR A 40 -2.12 5.18 5.91
N ALA A 41 -1.68 4.37 4.94
CA ALA A 41 -0.39 4.53 4.29
C ALA A 41 -0.54 4.98 2.82
N SER A 42 0.58 5.06 2.13
CA SER A 42 0.72 5.36 0.72
C SER A 42 1.86 4.54 0.12
N HIS A 43 2.16 4.73 -1.17
CA HIS A 43 3.33 4.13 -1.80
C HIS A 43 4.65 4.47 -1.08
N LEU A 44 4.70 5.58 -0.33
CA LEU A 44 5.89 5.98 0.43
C LEU A 44 6.11 5.19 1.73
N ALA A 45 5.31 4.18 2.02
CA ALA A 45 5.55 3.28 3.15
C ALA A 45 6.70 2.27 2.90
N TRP A 46 7.25 2.21 1.69
CA TRP A 46 8.12 1.13 1.26
C TRP A 46 9.62 1.45 1.11
N PRO A 47 10.14 2.68 1.20
CA PRO A 47 11.56 2.96 0.95
C PRO A 47 12.52 2.07 1.74
N PHE A 48 12.25 1.83 3.04
CA PHE A 48 13.10 0.94 3.86
C PHE A 48 13.08 -0.53 3.42
N VAL A 49 11.97 -0.98 2.85
CA VAL A 49 11.86 -2.32 2.28
C VAL A 49 12.60 -2.38 0.94
N VAL A 50 12.45 -1.36 0.11
CA VAL A 50 13.18 -1.22 -1.16
C VAL A 50 14.69 -1.29 -0.94
N ASP A 51 15.21 -0.60 0.08
CA ASP A 51 16.62 -0.61 0.46
C ASP A 51 17.17 -2.01 0.81
N ARG A 52 16.29 -2.95 1.08
CA ARG A 52 16.62 -4.35 1.40
C ARG A 52 16.37 -5.33 0.24
N LEU A 53 15.97 -4.82 -0.92
CA LEU A 53 15.65 -5.61 -2.12
C LEU A 53 16.53 -5.19 -3.31
N PRO A 54 17.87 -5.34 -3.22
CA PRO A 54 18.76 -4.95 -4.31
C PRO A 54 18.43 -5.74 -5.59
N GLY A 55 18.42 -5.06 -6.72
CA GLY A 55 18.15 -5.66 -8.03
C GLY A 55 16.69 -6.04 -8.28
N VAL A 56 15.74 -5.63 -7.42
CA VAL A 56 14.31 -5.88 -7.60
C VAL A 56 13.61 -4.58 -7.99
N ARG A 57 12.79 -4.61 -9.03
CA ARG A 57 11.89 -3.49 -9.34
C ARG A 57 10.69 -3.55 -8.40
N VAL A 58 10.46 -2.48 -7.64
CA VAL A 58 9.32 -2.38 -6.71
C VAL A 58 8.29 -1.41 -7.25
N ILE A 59 7.04 -1.85 -7.32
CA ILE A 59 5.88 -1.13 -7.83
C ILE A 59 4.90 -0.98 -6.69
N ALA A 60 4.56 0.25 -6.33
CA ALA A 60 3.72 0.57 -5.19
C ALA A 60 2.63 1.58 -5.57
N PRO A 61 1.40 1.14 -5.83
CA PRO A 61 0.28 2.05 -6.04
C PRO A 61 -0.16 2.71 -4.73
N ASP A 62 -0.57 3.97 -4.81
CA ASP A 62 -1.47 4.56 -3.82
C ASP A 62 -2.87 3.99 -4.03
N LEU A 63 -3.37 3.23 -3.09
CA LEU A 63 -4.71 2.67 -3.20
C LEU A 63 -5.75 3.79 -3.31
N ARG A 64 -6.80 3.57 -4.08
CA ARG A 64 -7.94 4.49 -4.24
C ARG A 64 -8.41 5.04 -2.89
N GLY A 65 -8.57 6.37 -2.80
CA GLY A 65 -8.90 7.08 -1.56
C GLY A 65 -7.71 7.28 -0.59
N ARG A 66 -6.45 7.05 -1.00
CA ARG A 66 -5.23 7.22 -0.19
C ARG A 66 -4.14 7.91 -0.99
N GLY A 67 -3.21 8.52 -0.26
CA GLY A 67 -2.05 9.19 -0.86
C GLY A 67 -2.45 10.19 -1.95
N ARG A 68 -1.82 10.10 -3.11
CA ARG A 68 -2.12 10.94 -4.28
C ARG A 68 -3.28 10.42 -5.13
N SER A 69 -3.84 9.25 -4.78
CA SER A 69 -5.07 8.69 -5.37
C SER A 69 -6.32 9.03 -4.55
N ASN A 70 -6.24 10.03 -3.68
CA ASN A 70 -7.31 10.39 -2.73
C ASN A 70 -8.57 10.91 -3.41
N GLU A 71 -8.43 11.56 -4.57
CA GLU A 71 -9.57 12.15 -5.31
C GLU A 71 -10.26 11.18 -6.27
N LEU A 72 -9.82 9.91 -6.33
CA LEU A 72 -10.45 8.91 -7.18
C LEU A 72 -11.90 8.67 -6.77
N THR A 73 -12.79 8.84 -7.73
CA THR A 73 -14.23 8.56 -7.58
C THR A 73 -14.60 7.18 -8.09
N GLY A 74 -15.86 6.76 -7.87
CA GLY A 74 -16.38 5.50 -8.41
C GLY A 74 -16.44 4.36 -7.40
N PRO A 75 -16.35 3.09 -7.85
CA PRO A 75 -16.55 1.95 -6.98
C PRO A 75 -15.51 1.89 -5.87
N ALA A 76 -15.90 1.39 -4.71
CA ALA A 76 -15.04 1.18 -3.56
C ALA A 76 -15.02 -0.31 -3.17
N GLY A 77 -14.09 -0.68 -2.28
CA GLY A 77 -13.98 -2.03 -1.75
C GLY A 77 -12.86 -2.85 -2.40
N MET A 78 -12.63 -4.05 -1.87
CA MET A 78 -11.46 -4.89 -2.23
C MET A 78 -11.42 -5.27 -3.70
N ALA A 79 -12.57 -5.53 -4.34
CA ALA A 79 -12.64 -5.86 -5.76
C ALA A 79 -12.27 -4.66 -6.66
N ALA A 80 -12.64 -3.43 -6.26
CA ALA A 80 -12.24 -2.23 -6.99
C ALA A 80 -10.73 -2.00 -6.89
N HIS A 81 -10.14 -2.16 -5.70
CA HIS A 81 -8.69 -2.12 -5.53
C HIS A 81 -7.99 -3.20 -6.37
N ALA A 82 -8.52 -4.43 -6.40
CA ALA A 82 -7.95 -5.50 -7.22
C ALA A 82 -7.98 -5.17 -8.72
N ALA A 83 -9.06 -4.58 -9.22
CA ALA A 83 -9.15 -4.12 -10.60
C ALA A 83 -8.15 -2.99 -10.91
N ASP A 84 -7.94 -2.06 -9.96
CA ASP A 84 -6.92 -1.02 -10.09
C ASP A 84 -5.50 -1.63 -10.18
N LEU A 85 -5.20 -2.64 -9.36
CA LEU A 85 -3.91 -3.36 -9.44
C LEU A 85 -3.71 -4.04 -10.80
N ALA A 86 -4.77 -4.66 -11.36
CA ALA A 86 -4.72 -5.24 -12.69
C ALA A 86 -4.40 -4.17 -13.76
N ALA A 87 -5.05 -3.02 -13.70
CA ALA A 87 -4.79 -1.90 -14.59
C ALA A 87 -3.35 -1.38 -14.48
N VAL A 88 -2.77 -1.34 -13.28
CA VAL A 88 -1.36 -0.99 -13.07
C VAL A 88 -0.44 -1.98 -13.79
N LEU A 89 -0.69 -3.28 -13.68
CA LEU A 89 0.12 -4.29 -14.37
C LEU A 89 -0.02 -4.20 -15.90
N ASP A 90 -1.24 -3.93 -16.39
CA ASP A 90 -1.51 -3.77 -17.83
C ASP A 90 -0.76 -2.55 -18.39
N GLU A 91 -0.82 -1.41 -17.71
CA GLU A 91 -0.11 -0.18 -18.10
C GLU A 91 1.42 -0.37 -18.13
N LEU A 92 1.95 -1.16 -17.22
CA LEU A 92 3.38 -1.44 -17.12
C LEU A 92 3.84 -2.62 -17.99
N GLY A 93 2.93 -3.28 -18.71
CA GLY A 93 3.22 -4.45 -19.56
C GLY A 93 3.69 -5.68 -18.77
N ILE A 94 3.24 -5.82 -17.51
CA ILE A 94 3.65 -6.90 -16.62
C ILE A 94 2.57 -7.98 -16.63
N GLU A 95 2.89 -9.15 -17.14
CA GLU A 95 1.94 -10.28 -17.20
C GLU A 95 1.74 -10.92 -15.83
N ARG A 96 2.82 -11.12 -15.06
CA ARG A 96 2.79 -11.86 -13.80
C ARG A 96 3.82 -11.33 -12.82
N ILE A 97 3.43 -11.19 -11.54
CA ILE A 97 4.23 -10.51 -10.53
C ILE A 97 4.14 -11.19 -9.15
N VAL A 98 5.16 -10.99 -8.32
CA VAL A 98 5.06 -11.27 -6.87
C VAL A 98 4.27 -10.15 -6.21
N VAL A 99 3.26 -10.50 -5.42
CA VAL A 99 2.40 -9.52 -4.71
C VAL A 99 2.67 -9.61 -3.21
N VAL A 100 2.97 -8.46 -2.61
CA VAL A 100 3.16 -8.30 -1.16
C VAL A 100 2.10 -7.35 -0.64
N GLY A 101 1.23 -7.81 0.24
CA GLY A 101 0.19 -6.97 0.85
C GLY A 101 0.41 -6.81 2.35
N HIS A 102 0.37 -5.56 2.83
CA HIS A 102 0.45 -5.23 4.26
C HIS A 102 -0.90 -4.77 4.79
N SER A 103 -1.33 -5.31 5.94
CA SER A 103 -2.57 -4.93 6.63
C SER A 103 -3.77 -4.97 5.65
N MET A 104 -4.50 -3.88 5.43
CA MET A 104 -5.58 -3.79 4.43
C MET A 104 -5.10 -4.24 3.04
N GLY A 105 -3.87 -3.92 2.65
CA GLY A 105 -3.27 -4.36 1.39
C GLY A 105 -3.13 -5.88 1.28
N GLY A 106 -3.03 -6.59 2.41
CA GLY A 106 -3.08 -8.06 2.44
C GLY A 106 -4.43 -8.60 1.98
N PHE A 107 -5.53 -8.00 2.45
CA PHE A 107 -6.89 -8.39 2.00
C PHE A 107 -7.12 -8.03 0.52
N VAL A 108 -6.62 -6.87 0.07
CA VAL A 108 -6.65 -6.51 -1.37
C VAL A 108 -5.87 -7.53 -2.19
N ALA A 109 -4.68 -7.93 -1.74
CA ALA A 109 -3.83 -8.89 -2.43
C ALA A 109 -4.46 -10.29 -2.53
N VAL A 110 -5.16 -10.74 -1.49
CA VAL A 110 -5.94 -12.01 -1.52
C VAL A 110 -7.05 -11.93 -2.55
N VAL A 111 -7.83 -10.85 -2.58
CA VAL A 111 -8.90 -10.66 -3.55
C VAL A 111 -8.33 -10.52 -4.97
N PHE A 112 -7.21 -9.82 -5.14
CA PHE A 112 -6.50 -9.75 -6.40
C PHE A 112 -6.06 -11.13 -6.89
N ALA A 113 -5.44 -11.95 -6.04
CA ALA A 113 -5.03 -13.31 -6.39
C ALA A 113 -6.21 -14.23 -6.71
N HIS A 114 -7.39 -13.99 -6.12
CA HIS A 114 -8.60 -14.74 -6.43
C HIS A 114 -9.20 -14.35 -7.80
N LEU A 115 -9.27 -13.04 -8.09
CA LEU A 115 -9.88 -12.53 -9.31
C LEU A 115 -8.96 -12.62 -10.53
N TYR A 116 -7.64 -12.57 -10.33
CA TYR A 116 -6.61 -12.56 -11.36
C TYR A 116 -5.49 -13.57 -11.04
N PRO A 117 -5.79 -14.87 -10.88
CA PRO A 117 -4.81 -15.87 -10.42
C PRO A 117 -3.62 -16.01 -11.37
N GLU A 118 -3.81 -15.79 -12.68
CA GLU A 118 -2.76 -15.84 -13.69
C GLU A 118 -1.73 -14.70 -13.53
N ARG A 119 -2.14 -13.57 -12.91
CA ARG A 119 -1.28 -12.38 -12.70
C ARG A 119 -0.37 -12.52 -11.47
N VAL A 120 -0.59 -13.51 -10.61
CA VAL A 120 0.11 -13.67 -9.33
C VAL A 120 1.11 -14.81 -9.39
N ALA A 121 2.40 -14.48 -9.33
CA ALA A 121 3.47 -15.47 -9.26
C ALA A 121 3.61 -16.07 -7.86
N ARG A 122 3.55 -15.19 -6.86
CA ARG A 122 3.58 -15.51 -5.42
C ARG A 122 2.82 -14.45 -4.65
N LEU A 123 2.26 -14.85 -3.51
CA LEU A 123 1.56 -13.97 -2.59
C LEU A 123 2.28 -13.96 -1.23
N VAL A 124 2.60 -12.78 -0.74
CA VAL A 124 3.17 -12.57 0.60
C VAL A 124 2.21 -11.68 1.39
N LEU A 125 1.78 -12.16 2.54
CA LEU A 125 0.86 -11.46 3.42
C LEU A 125 1.58 -11.02 4.69
N VAL A 126 1.53 -9.73 4.97
CA VAL A 126 2.18 -9.11 6.13
C VAL A 126 1.10 -8.46 6.99
N ASP A 127 0.87 -9.00 8.18
CA ASP A 127 -0.10 -8.46 9.15
C ASP A 127 -1.51 -8.21 8.58
N GLY A 128 -1.99 -9.12 7.71
CA GLY A 128 -3.33 -9.01 7.11
C GLY A 128 -3.56 -10.01 5.98
N GLY A 129 -4.80 -10.10 5.51
CA GLY A 129 -5.20 -10.94 4.38
C GLY A 129 -5.73 -12.33 4.75
N LEU A 130 -5.62 -12.76 6.00
CA LEU A 130 -6.24 -13.99 6.48
C LEU A 130 -7.67 -13.70 6.98
N PRO A 131 -8.57 -14.72 6.95
CA PRO A 131 -9.91 -14.57 7.51
C PRO A 131 -9.86 -14.05 8.94
N LEU A 132 -10.70 -13.06 9.23
CA LEU A 132 -10.88 -12.54 10.60
C LEU A 132 -11.94 -13.39 11.29
N ASP A 133 -11.69 -13.73 12.55
CA ASP A 133 -12.70 -14.33 13.42
C ASP A 133 -13.65 -13.23 13.89
N VAL A 134 -14.77 -13.13 13.19
CA VAL A 134 -15.77 -12.09 13.41
C VAL A 134 -16.98 -12.68 14.13
N PRO A 135 -17.36 -12.16 15.30
CA PRO A 135 -18.57 -12.58 15.98
C PRO A 135 -19.80 -12.44 15.09
N ALA A 136 -20.66 -13.45 15.09
CA ALA A 136 -21.90 -13.44 14.31
C ALA A 136 -22.79 -12.24 14.74
N GLY A 137 -23.33 -11.53 13.76
CA GLY A 137 -24.25 -10.40 13.99
C GLY A 137 -23.57 -9.06 14.33
N LEU A 138 -22.25 -8.97 14.25
CA LEU A 138 -21.57 -7.69 14.38
C LEU A 138 -21.74 -6.90 13.08
N ASP A 139 -22.20 -5.65 13.18
CA ASP A 139 -22.31 -4.78 12.01
C ASP A 139 -20.93 -4.35 11.50
N PRO A 140 -20.79 -4.09 10.17
CA PRO A 140 -19.51 -3.79 9.55
C PRO A 140 -18.80 -2.57 10.14
N ASP A 141 -19.51 -1.51 10.50
CA ASP A 141 -18.94 -0.26 11.01
C ASP A 141 -18.36 -0.47 12.41
N THR A 142 -19.07 -1.21 13.25
CA THR A 142 -18.56 -1.62 14.58
C THR A 142 -17.34 -2.52 14.44
N LEU A 143 -17.33 -3.45 13.48
CA LEU A 143 -16.18 -4.31 13.22
C LEU A 143 -14.95 -3.50 12.81
N VAL A 144 -15.11 -2.63 11.81
CA VAL A 144 -14.03 -1.74 11.33
C VAL A 144 -13.51 -0.86 12.47
N SER A 145 -14.39 -0.28 13.25
CA SER A 145 -14.05 0.55 14.41
C SER A 145 -13.24 -0.22 15.47
N ARG A 146 -13.58 -1.48 15.73
CA ARG A 146 -12.84 -2.35 16.66
C ARG A 146 -11.47 -2.76 16.12
N ILE A 147 -11.38 -3.10 14.84
CA ILE A 147 -10.13 -3.51 14.18
C ILE A 147 -9.16 -2.33 14.09
N LEU A 148 -9.66 -1.18 13.63
CA LEU A 148 -8.81 0.00 13.46
C LEU A 148 -8.47 0.68 14.80
N GLY A 149 -9.36 0.56 15.81
CA GLY A 149 -9.13 1.18 17.11
C GLY A 149 -8.73 2.65 17.00
N PRO A 150 -7.63 3.09 17.67
CA PRO A 150 -7.13 4.45 17.59
C PRO A 150 -6.71 4.89 16.19
N THR A 151 -6.46 3.94 15.27
CA THR A 151 -6.09 4.24 13.88
C THR A 151 -7.25 4.92 13.13
N ALA A 152 -8.51 4.60 13.46
CA ALA A 152 -9.67 5.24 12.86
C ALA A 152 -9.69 6.76 13.14
N ALA A 153 -9.34 7.18 14.36
CA ALA A 153 -9.24 8.59 14.72
C ALA A 153 -8.14 9.33 13.92
N ARG A 154 -7.04 8.64 13.62
CA ARG A 154 -5.94 9.21 12.82
C ARG A 154 -6.32 9.56 11.38
N LEU A 155 -7.31 8.86 10.81
CA LEU A 155 -7.78 9.14 9.44
C LEU A 155 -8.38 10.54 9.27
N SER A 156 -8.84 11.16 10.37
CA SER A 156 -9.43 12.50 10.37
C SER A 156 -8.51 13.57 11.00
N MET A 157 -7.31 13.18 11.48
CA MET A 157 -6.37 14.14 12.07
C MET A 157 -5.88 15.14 11.02
N ARG A 158 -5.72 16.36 11.46
CA ARG A 158 -5.11 17.44 10.69
C ARG A 158 -4.00 18.06 11.54
N PHE A 159 -2.92 18.38 10.89
CA PHE A 159 -1.73 19.00 11.49
C PHE A 159 -1.55 20.40 10.90
N ALA A 160 -1.12 21.34 11.70
CA ALA A 160 -0.89 22.72 11.26
C ALA A 160 0.25 22.79 10.24
N ASP A 161 1.27 21.98 10.45
CA ASP A 161 2.45 21.88 9.58
C ASP A 161 3.09 20.48 9.65
N VAL A 162 4.19 20.33 8.92
CA VAL A 162 4.95 19.06 8.85
C VAL A 162 5.62 18.73 10.17
N GLU A 163 6.03 19.73 10.95
CA GLU A 163 6.74 19.51 12.21
C GLU A 163 5.79 18.99 13.29
N GLU A 164 4.56 19.51 13.38
CA GLU A 164 3.51 18.96 14.25
C GLU A 164 3.19 17.50 13.88
N TYR A 165 3.15 17.16 12.58
CA TYR A 165 2.99 15.79 12.12
C TYR A 165 4.16 14.90 12.56
N ARG A 166 5.41 15.36 12.44
CA ARG A 166 6.61 14.64 12.87
C ARG A 166 6.62 14.42 14.38
N ASP A 167 6.30 15.46 15.16
CA ASP A 167 6.23 15.37 16.62
C ASP A 167 5.21 14.33 17.07
N PHE A 168 4.03 14.30 16.45
CA PHE A 168 3.05 13.26 16.71
C PHE A 168 3.63 11.85 16.53
N TRP A 169 4.40 11.61 15.48
CA TRP A 169 4.99 10.30 15.22
C TRP A 169 6.21 10.01 16.11
N ARG A 170 7.01 10.99 16.46
CA ARG A 170 8.11 10.84 17.44
C ARG A 170 7.60 10.33 18.79
N GLU A 171 6.45 10.83 19.24
CA GLU A 171 5.82 10.40 20.48
C GLU A 171 5.00 9.10 20.37
N HIS A 172 4.74 8.64 19.16
CA HIS A 172 3.93 7.44 18.96
C HIS A 172 4.66 6.18 19.44
N PRO A 173 4.00 5.28 20.24
CA PRO A 173 4.66 4.11 20.84
C PRO A 173 5.41 3.21 19.85
N ALA A 174 4.99 3.16 18.59
CA ALA A 174 5.62 2.34 17.55
C ALA A 174 6.97 2.90 17.07
N PHE A 175 7.27 4.18 17.31
CA PHE A 175 8.45 4.84 16.73
C PHE A 175 9.35 5.52 17.74
N ARG A 176 8.84 5.86 18.93
CA ARG A 176 9.58 6.67 19.91
C ARG A 176 10.94 6.09 20.33
N THR A 177 11.11 4.76 20.22
CA THR A 177 12.38 4.08 20.57
C THR A 177 13.31 3.92 19.37
N ASP A 178 12.76 3.98 18.16
CA ASP A 178 13.48 3.67 16.92
C ASP A 178 13.45 4.84 15.91
N TRP A 179 13.16 6.05 16.40
CA TRP A 179 13.15 7.23 15.54
C TRP A 179 14.54 7.55 15.02
N THR A 180 14.68 7.62 13.72
CA THR A 180 15.95 7.91 13.05
C THR A 180 15.80 9.07 12.04
N PRO A 181 16.89 9.74 11.65
CA PRO A 181 16.86 10.76 10.59
C PRO A 181 16.32 10.24 9.25
N GLU A 182 16.43 8.93 9.00
CA GLU A 182 15.87 8.29 7.82
C GLU A 182 14.34 8.21 7.87
N LEU A 183 13.77 7.93 9.05
CA LEU A 183 12.32 7.93 9.28
C LEU A 183 11.70 9.33 9.17
N GLU A 184 12.50 10.36 9.43
CA GLU A 184 12.05 11.75 9.42
C GLU A 184 11.92 12.33 8.00
N ARG A 185 12.56 11.73 7.01
CA ARG A 185 12.53 12.15 5.60
C ARG A 185 11.28 11.68 4.87
#